data_b10df7e10b75e401c2a05d0dc07737ab
#
_entry.id   b10df7e10b75e401c2a05d0dc07737ab
#
_cell.length_a   1.000
_cell.length_b   1.000
_cell.length_c   1.000
_cell.angle_alpha   90.00
_cell.angle_beta   90.00
_cell.angle_gamma   90.00
#
_symmetry.space_group_name_H-M   'P 1'
#
loop_
_entity.id
_entity.type
_entity.pdbx_description
1 polymer ?
#
loop_
_entity_poly.entity_id
_entity_poly.type
_entity_poly.pdbx_seq_one_letter_code
_entity_poly.pdbx_strand_id
1 'polypeptide(L)'
;HYTHRALSTVLDVPMHQINVIRTFVGGGFGGKSDPFPHEMCAAILARKSGRPVRITFDREEVYWINRGRHPSDIEVKMTADDIGRISGFDIDALIDGGGFASFGHVTSYYNGVLATAPYELGSFHYTGARVWTNKPASGALRGHGAVNTRCAVEVGLDEMAEQMAVDPIDLRLANLLPPHSRTITGFRITSNGMREALEEVRNGSNWDPKFRQLPLGKALGLAVASSSQVPGYQFIGTRIDFPMQRSTYRLTWMAALRSTPVRQILDKVPLRR
;
A
#
# COMPACT_ATOMS: atom_id res chain seq x y z
N HIS A 1 3.24 -17.66 -14.71
CA HIS A 1 4.56 -17.38 -15.32
C HIS A 1 5.70 -17.38 -14.30
N TYR A 2 5.51 -16.82 -13.10
CA TYR A 2 6.57 -16.77 -12.07
C TYR A 2 6.94 -18.16 -11.57
N THR A 3 5.95 -18.99 -11.18
CA THR A 3 6.16 -20.38 -10.77
C THR A 3 6.85 -21.20 -11.86
N HIS A 4 6.46 -20.99 -13.12
CA HIS A 4 7.08 -21.69 -14.25
C HIS A 4 8.57 -21.40 -14.39
N ARG A 5 8.99 -20.12 -14.28
CA ARG A 5 10.39 -19.73 -14.29
C ARG A 5 11.16 -20.30 -13.10
N ALA A 6 10.58 -20.18 -11.91
CA ALA A 6 11.19 -20.69 -10.69
C ALA A 6 11.41 -22.20 -10.75
N LEU A 7 10.45 -22.95 -11.23
CA LEU A 7 10.58 -24.41 -11.43
C LEU A 7 11.71 -24.75 -12.42
N SER A 8 11.80 -24.04 -13.55
CA SER A 8 12.88 -24.25 -14.51
C SER A 8 14.25 -24.06 -13.90
N THR A 9 14.43 -22.99 -13.12
CA THR A 9 15.70 -22.72 -12.43
C THR A 9 16.01 -23.74 -11.35
N VAL A 10 15.03 -24.08 -10.51
CA VAL A 10 15.26 -24.98 -9.37
C VAL A 10 15.45 -26.43 -9.79
N LEU A 11 14.77 -26.87 -10.84
CA LEU A 11 14.87 -28.24 -11.35
C LEU A 11 16.00 -28.41 -12.36
N ASP A 12 16.61 -27.31 -12.82
CA ASP A 12 17.56 -27.31 -13.93
C ASP A 12 16.99 -28.03 -15.18
N VAL A 13 15.77 -27.61 -15.55
CA VAL A 13 15.02 -28.18 -16.67
C VAL A 13 14.53 -27.04 -17.57
N PRO A 14 14.69 -27.15 -18.90
CA PRO A 14 14.20 -26.13 -19.82
C PRO A 14 12.69 -25.88 -19.65
N MET A 15 12.28 -24.62 -19.74
CA MET A 15 10.86 -24.22 -19.53
C MET A 15 9.89 -24.99 -20.39
N HIS A 16 10.23 -25.32 -21.64
CA HIS A 16 9.34 -26.05 -22.56
C HIS A 16 9.05 -27.50 -22.12
N GLN A 17 9.83 -28.05 -21.19
CA GLN A 17 9.60 -29.39 -20.61
C GLN A 17 8.74 -29.34 -19.33
N ILE A 18 8.35 -28.14 -18.86
CA ILE A 18 7.56 -27.95 -17.67
C ILE A 18 6.17 -27.45 -18.07
N ASN A 19 5.14 -28.14 -17.66
CA ASN A 19 3.77 -27.68 -17.84
C ASN A 19 3.14 -27.29 -16.51
N VAL A 20 2.82 -26.00 -16.34
CA VAL A 20 2.15 -25.47 -15.15
C VAL A 20 0.68 -25.24 -15.48
N ILE A 21 -0.17 -26.07 -14.93
CA ILE A 21 -1.62 -26.00 -15.16
C ILE A 21 -2.26 -25.20 -14.02
N ARG A 22 -2.91 -24.09 -14.38
CA ARG A 22 -3.72 -23.34 -13.44
C ARG A 22 -5.09 -23.97 -13.31
N THR A 23 -5.41 -24.44 -12.12
CA THR A 23 -6.74 -24.89 -11.76
C THR A 23 -7.67 -23.73 -11.38
N PHE A 24 -8.92 -24.03 -11.01
CA PHE A 24 -9.82 -23.01 -10.46
C PHE A 24 -9.26 -22.44 -9.17
N VAL A 25 -9.25 -21.10 -9.07
CA VAL A 25 -8.69 -20.36 -7.95
C VAL A 25 -9.78 -19.53 -7.31
N GLY A 26 -10.08 -19.78 -6.04
CA GLY A 26 -11.09 -19.05 -5.26
C GLY A 26 -10.67 -17.65 -4.80
N GLY A 27 -9.75 -17.02 -5.53
CA GLY A 27 -9.14 -15.73 -5.21
C GLY A 27 -7.69 -15.89 -4.75
N GLY A 28 -6.89 -14.85 -4.93
CA GLY A 28 -5.47 -14.83 -4.57
C GLY A 28 -5.11 -13.70 -3.60
N PHE A 29 -5.74 -12.54 -3.78
CA PHE A 29 -5.56 -11.34 -2.96
C PHE A 29 -4.10 -10.92 -2.76
N GLY A 30 -3.20 -11.32 -3.67
CA GLY A 30 -1.75 -11.18 -3.60
C GLY A 30 -1.02 -12.42 -3.11
N GLY A 31 -1.62 -13.26 -2.28
CA GLY A 31 -0.99 -14.44 -1.70
C GLY A 31 -0.71 -15.60 -2.67
N LYS A 32 -1.05 -15.47 -3.95
CA LYS A 32 -0.80 -16.47 -5.01
C LYS A 32 -0.04 -15.88 -6.20
N SER A 33 0.61 -14.76 -6.02
CA SER A 33 1.32 -14.06 -7.09
C SER A 33 2.77 -14.51 -7.25
N ASP A 34 3.43 -14.82 -6.16
CA ASP A 34 4.82 -15.26 -6.13
C ASP A 34 4.94 -16.77 -6.12
N PRO A 35 6.02 -17.36 -6.63
CA PRO A 35 6.34 -18.74 -6.39
C PRO A 35 6.65 -18.97 -4.90
N PHE A 36 6.16 -20.08 -4.37
CA PHE A 36 6.37 -20.46 -2.97
C PHE A 36 7.29 -21.68 -2.87
N PRO A 37 8.06 -21.83 -1.77
CA PRO A 37 8.95 -22.96 -1.58
C PRO A 37 8.25 -24.34 -1.70
N HIS A 38 7.01 -24.46 -1.24
CA HIS A 38 6.28 -25.74 -1.32
C HIS A 38 6.02 -26.21 -2.75
N GLU A 39 5.83 -25.29 -3.71
CA GLU A 39 5.68 -25.64 -5.13
C GLU A 39 6.97 -26.29 -5.66
N MET A 40 8.12 -25.72 -5.28
CA MET A 40 9.43 -26.25 -5.62
C MET A 40 9.70 -27.58 -4.92
N CYS A 41 9.36 -27.70 -3.63
CA CYS A 41 9.48 -28.94 -2.85
C CYS A 41 8.64 -30.07 -3.46
N ALA A 42 7.40 -29.81 -3.84
CA ALA A 42 6.54 -30.82 -4.48
C ALA A 42 7.17 -31.36 -5.76
N ALA A 43 7.70 -30.48 -6.60
CA ALA A 43 8.33 -30.86 -7.86
C ALA A 43 9.64 -31.67 -7.66
N ILE A 44 10.50 -31.25 -6.71
CA ILE A 44 11.72 -31.97 -6.38
C ILE A 44 11.41 -33.35 -5.80
N LEU A 45 10.44 -33.46 -4.91
CA LEU A 45 10.02 -34.70 -4.30
C LEU A 45 9.41 -35.66 -5.33
N ALA A 46 8.61 -35.15 -6.27
CA ALA A 46 8.07 -35.95 -7.35
C ALA A 46 9.19 -36.53 -8.24
N ARG A 47 10.19 -35.73 -8.59
CA ARG A 47 11.36 -36.17 -9.35
C ARG A 47 12.19 -37.24 -8.59
N LYS A 48 12.39 -37.01 -7.28
CA LYS A 48 13.16 -37.96 -6.46
C LYS A 48 12.46 -39.30 -6.22
N SER A 49 11.15 -39.25 -6.02
CA SER A 49 10.37 -40.48 -5.71
C SER A 49 9.89 -41.20 -6.98
N GLY A 50 9.92 -40.56 -8.15
CA GLY A 50 9.30 -41.08 -9.37
C GLY A 50 7.78 -41.25 -9.26
N ARG A 51 7.13 -40.53 -8.32
CA ARG A 51 5.69 -40.62 -8.04
C ARG A 51 5.05 -39.25 -7.96
N PRO A 52 3.74 -39.12 -8.23
CA PRO A 52 3.02 -37.87 -7.99
C PRO A 52 3.13 -37.44 -6.52
N VAL A 53 3.34 -36.15 -6.30
CA VAL A 53 3.41 -35.54 -4.95
C VAL A 53 2.38 -34.41 -4.85
N ARG A 54 1.67 -34.41 -3.72
CA ARG A 54 0.73 -33.36 -3.35
C ARG A 54 1.12 -32.79 -1.99
N ILE A 55 1.16 -31.46 -1.90
CA ILE A 55 1.31 -30.72 -0.64
C ILE A 55 0.03 -29.93 -0.41
N THR A 56 -0.56 -30.09 0.76
CA THR A 56 -1.77 -29.37 1.19
C THR A 56 -1.51 -28.80 2.57
N PHE A 57 -1.68 -27.51 2.73
CA PHE A 57 -1.55 -26.85 4.02
C PHE A 57 -2.89 -26.82 4.74
N ASP A 58 -2.85 -27.00 6.05
CA ASP A 58 -3.94 -26.62 6.93
C ASP A 58 -3.98 -25.11 7.17
N ARG A 59 -4.91 -24.63 8.01
CA ARG A 59 -5.07 -23.20 8.26
C ARG A 59 -3.90 -22.61 9.04
N GLU A 60 -3.34 -23.32 9.97
CA GLU A 60 -2.20 -22.90 10.78
C GLU A 60 -0.95 -22.79 9.92
N GLU A 61 -0.66 -23.79 9.13
CA GLU A 61 0.46 -23.80 8.18
C GLU A 61 0.38 -22.64 7.17
N VAL A 62 -0.84 -22.29 6.72
CA VAL A 62 -1.04 -21.14 5.84
C VAL A 62 -0.62 -19.83 6.53
N TYR A 63 -0.90 -19.64 7.82
CA TYR A 63 -0.45 -18.45 8.54
C TYR A 63 1.08 -18.39 8.70
N TRP A 64 1.76 -19.52 8.82
CA TRP A 64 3.21 -19.58 8.94
C TRP A 64 3.94 -19.36 7.62
N ILE A 65 3.38 -19.82 6.51
CA ILE A 65 4.06 -19.93 5.22
C ILE A 65 3.65 -18.82 4.25
N ASN A 66 2.37 -18.38 4.30
CA ASN A 66 1.86 -17.40 3.35
C ASN A 66 2.43 -16.01 3.64
N ARG A 67 2.71 -15.27 2.56
CA ARG A 67 3.21 -13.91 2.67
C ARG A 67 2.09 -12.97 3.05
N GLY A 68 2.30 -12.25 4.13
CA GLY A 68 1.38 -11.23 4.64
C GLY A 68 1.73 -9.82 4.16
N ARG A 69 0.99 -8.86 4.70
CA ARG A 69 1.31 -7.44 4.53
C ARG A 69 2.62 -7.13 5.26
N HIS A 70 3.41 -6.24 4.68
CA HIS A 70 4.62 -5.74 5.31
C HIS A 70 4.29 -4.97 6.60
N PRO A 71 4.79 -5.37 7.77
CA PRO A 71 4.80 -4.50 8.93
C PRO A 71 5.56 -3.21 8.58
N SER A 72 5.05 -2.08 9.02
CA SER A 72 5.64 -0.80 8.65
C SER A 72 5.54 0.17 9.81
N ASP A 73 6.59 0.97 9.99
CA ASP A 73 6.61 2.15 10.84
C ASP A 73 6.61 3.37 9.93
N ILE A 74 5.61 4.24 10.08
CA ILE A 74 5.36 5.31 9.11
C ILE A 74 5.13 6.61 9.88
N GLU A 75 5.98 7.58 9.62
CA GLU A 75 5.85 8.95 10.10
C GLU A 75 5.29 9.82 8.96
N VAL A 76 4.22 10.57 9.24
CA VAL A 76 3.61 11.49 8.28
C VAL A 76 3.58 12.89 8.88
N LYS A 77 4.12 13.85 8.14
CA LYS A 77 3.95 15.28 8.41
C LYS A 77 3.06 15.87 7.34
N MET A 78 2.07 16.61 7.78
CA MET A 78 1.11 17.24 6.90
C MET A 78 1.11 18.75 7.09
N THR A 79 0.87 19.46 6.00
CA THR A 79 0.74 20.92 6.03
C THR A 79 -0.52 21.33 5.30
N ALA A 80 -1.24 22.31 5.85
CA ALA A 80 -2.40 22.92 5.25
C ALA A 80 -2.39 24.43 5.46
N ASP A 81 -3.15 25.16 4.66
CA ASP A 81 -3.41 26.58 4.88
C ASP A 81 -4.53 26.79 5.92
N ASP A 82 -4.79 28.07 6.26
CA ASP A 82 -5.79 28.43 7.27
C ASP A 82 -7.24 28.08 6.88
N ILE A 83 -7.50 27.79 5.61
CA ILE A 83 -8.82 27.37 5.10
C ILE A 83 -8.92 25.85 4.87
N GLY A 84 -7.92 25.07 5.29
CA GLY A 84 -7.91 23.60 5.20
C GLY A 84 -7.50 23.05 3.84
N ARG A 85 -6.88 23.84 2.95
CA ARG A 85 -6.26 23.32 1.74
C ARG A 85 -4.93 22.66 2.08
N ILE A 86 -4.83 21.36 1.77
CA ILE A 86 -3.63 20.57 2.03
C ILE A 86 -2.53 21.05 1.07
N SER A 87 -1.44 21.55 1.63
CA SER A 87 -0.30 22.04 0.85
C SER A 87 0.78 20.99 0.66
N GLY A 88 0.89 19.99 1.55
CA GLY A 88 1.89 18.94 1.36
C GLY A 88 1.88 17.81 2.34
N PHE A 89 2.49 16.70 1.92
CA PHE A 89 2.84 15.57 2.76
C PHE A 89 4.34 15.30 2.71
N ASP A 90 4.93 15.04 3.87
CA ASP A 90 6.27 14.48 4.03
C ASP A 90 6.13 13.15 4.78
N ILE A 91 6.54 12.06 4.15
CA ILE A 91 6.32 10.69 4.64
C ILE A 91 7.66 9.98 4.73
N ASP A 92 7.98 9.45 5.91
CA ASP A 92 9.08 8.53 6.12
C ASP A 92 8.52 7.15 6.50
N ALA A 93 8.92 6.11 5.78
CA ALA A 93 8.39 4.77 5.93
C ALA A 93 9.50 3.72 6.08
N LEU A 94 9.54 3.06 7.22
CA LEU A 94 10.37 1.88 7.46
C LEU A 94 9.52 0.62 7.29
N ILE A 95 9.92 -0.25 6.37
CA ILE A 95 9.12 -1.39 5.92
C ILE A 95 9.87 -2.69 6.23
N ASP A 96 9.26 -3.56 7.04
CA ASP A 96 9.82 -4.88 7.36
C ASP A 96 9.54 -5.86 6.21
N GLY A 97 10.59 -6.36 5.61
CA GLY A 97 10.51 -7.28 4.47
C GLY A 97 10.56 -8.75 4.82
N GLY A 98 10.89 -9.08 6.06
CA GLY A 98 11.22 -10.46 6.43
C GLY A 98 12.51 -10.95 5.77
N GLY A 99 12.68 -12.26 5.69
CA GLY A 99 13.91 -12.90 5.21
C GLY A 99 14.10 -12.96 3.69
N PHE A 100 13.08 -12.58 2.89
CA PHE A 100 13.13 -12.70 1.42
C PHE A 100 12.66 -11.45 0.71
N ALA A 101 13.18 -11.21 -0.49
CA ALA A 101 12.85 -10.02 -1.29
C ALA A 101 11.37 -9.97 -1.71
N SER A 102 10.84 -11.09 -2.25
CA SER A 102 9.49 -11.11 -2.82
C SER A 102 9.23 -9.88 -3.72
N PHE A 103 8.03 -9.31 -3.71
CA PHE A 103 7.70 -8.03 -4.35
C PHE A 103 7.97 -6.80 -3.47
N GLY A 104 8.89 -6.89 -2.50
CA GLY A 104 9.10 -5.85 -1.50
C GLY A 104 9.54 -4.49 -2.05
N HIS A 105 10.37 -4.47 -3.12
CA HIS A 105 10.77 -3.20 -3.76
C HIS A 105 9.57 -2.50 -4.42
N VAL A 106 8.65 -3.26 -5.03
CA VAL A 106 7.41 -2.71 -5.60
C VAL A 106 6.49 -2.21 -4.49
N THR A 107 6.44 -2.90 -3.35
CA THR A 107 5.68 -2.45 -2.16
C THR A 107 6.16 -1.09 -1.68
N SER A 108 7.48 -0.91 -1.54
CA SER A 108 8.07 0.37 -1.10
C SER A 108 7.77 1.50 -2.09
N TYR A 109 7.82 1.22 -3.38
CA TYR A 109 7.44 2.18 -4.41
C TYR A 109 5.97 2.57 -4.31
N TYR A 110 5.06 1.60 -4.19
CA TYR A 110 3.62 1.89 -4.07
C TYR A 110 3.23 2.57 -2.77
N ASN A 111 3.95 2.35 -1.69
CA ASN A 111 3.77 3.11 -0.46
C ASN A 111 3.90 4.63 -0.70
N GLY A 112 4.90 5.04 -1.48
CA GLY A 112 5.11 6.45 -1.82
C GLY A 112 4.10 6.94 -2.85
N VAL A 113 4.12 6.38 -4.05
CA VAL A 113 3.41 6.96 -5.20
C VAL A 113 1.89 6.94 -5.07
N LEU A 114 1.33 5.98 -4.33
CA LEU A 114 -0.12 5.88 -4.11
C LEU A 114 -0.60 6.56 -2.82
N ALA A 115 0.31 7.06 -1.99
CA ALA A 115 -0.05 7.81 -0.78
C ALA A 115 -0.86 9.07 -1.09
N THR A 116 -0.58 9.71 -2.23
CA THR A 116 -1.15 11.00 -2.61
C THR A 116 -2.55 10.92 -3.23
N ALA A 117 -2.94 9.77 -3.74
CA ALA A 117 -4.29 9.61 -4.26
C ALA A 117 -5.28 9.40 -3.10
N PRO A 118 -6.45 10.03 -3.10
CA PRO A 118 -7.09 10.84 -4.14
C PRO A 118 -6.97 12.37 -3.93
N TYR A 119 -5.99 12.86 -3.17
CA TYR A 119 -5.93 14.26 -2.74
C TYR A 119 -5.07 15.13 -3.65
N GLU A 120 -5.48 16.39 -3.77
CA GLU A 120 -4.71 17.46 -4.40
C GLU A 120 -3.66 17.97 -3.42
N LEU A 121 -2.40 18.01 -3.84
CA LEU A 121 -1.26 18.42 -3.01
C LEU A 121 -0.39 19.43 -3.74
N GLY A 122 0.12 20.42 -3.02
CA GLY A 122 1.11 21.35 -3.52
C GLY A 122 2.53 20.81 -3.50
N SER A 123 2.86 19.95 -2.51
CA SER A 123 4.18 19.32 -2.37
C SER A 123 4.05 17.89 -1.83
N PHE A 124 5.03 17.07 -2.20
CA PHE A 124 5.10 15.70 -1.71
C PHE A 124 6.55 15.26 -1.61
N HIS A 125 6.90 14.77 -0.43
CA HIS A 125 8.16 14.11 -0.18
C HIS A 125 7.91 12.72 0.40
N TYR A 126 8.65 11.73 -0.07
CA TYR A 126 8.57 10.35 0.44
C TYR A 126 9.96 9.77 0.56
N THR A 127 10.28 9.27 1.74
CA THR A 127 11.45 8.44 2.01
C THR A 127 10.96 7.08 2.46
N GLY A 128 11.39 6.01 1.78
CA GLY A 128 11.03 4.65 2.16
C GLY A 128 12.25 3.75 2.23
N ALA A 129 12.43 3.08 3.36
CA ALA A 129 13.43 2.05 3.54
C ALA A 129 12.77 0.70 3.80
N ARG A 130 13.21 -0.34 3.09
CA ARG A 130 12.81 -1.72 3.37
C ARG A 130 13.99 -2.47 3.95
N VAL A 131 13.77 -3.09 5.09
CA VAL A 131 14.81 -3.82 5.83
C VAL A 131 14.57 -5.32 5.80
N TRP A 132 15.66 -6.08 5.89
CA TRP A 132 15.62 -7.50 6.09
C TRP A 132 15.52 -7.83 7.57
N THR A 133 14.72 -8.83 7.90
CA THR A 133 14.58 -9.34 9.27
C THR A 133 14.51 -10.87 9.26
N ASN A 134 14.64 -11.47 10.44
CA ASN A 134 14.51 -12.92 10.60
C ASN A 134 13.04 -13.38 10.74
N LYS A 135 12.10 -12.59 10.23
CA LYS A 135 10.68 -12.92 10.21
C LYS A 135 10.28 -13.63 8.91
N PRO A 136 9.11 -14.29 8.84
CA PRO A 136 8.56 -14.75 7.59
C PRO A 136 8.51 -13.65 6.52
N ALA A 137 8.67 -14.02 5.26
CA ALA A 137 8.69 -13.06 4.17
C ALA A 137 7.36 -12.32 4.05
N SER A 138 7.42 -11.02 3.94
CA SER A 138 6.30 -10.19 3.54
C SER A 138 6.21 -10.10 2.01
N GLY A 139 5.01 -9.98 1.48
CA GLY A 139 4.79 -9.98 0.04
C GLY A 139 3.61 -9.15 -0.41
N ALA A 140 3.18 -9.38 -1.64
CA ALA A 140 2.02 -8.71 -2.18
C ALA A 140 0.76 -9.11 -1.42
N LEU A 141 -0.01 -8.13 -0.98
CA LEU A 141 -1.33 -8.32 -0.39
C LEU A 141 -2.26 -7.22 -0.90
N ARG A 142 -3.54 -7.52 -1.01
CA ARG A 142 -4.62 -6.63 -1.51
C ARG A 142 -4.43 -5.17 -1.07
N GLY A 143 -4.37 -4.23 -2.04
CA GLY A 143 -3.93 -2.87 -1.80
C GLY A 143 -2.40 -2.74 -1.66
N HIS A 144 -1.67 -3.53 -2.45
CA HIS A 144 -0.21 -3.72 -2.42
C HIS A 144 0.57 -2.42 -2.22
N GLY A 145 1.19 -2.26 -1.06
CA GLY A 145 1.91 -1.06 -0.64
C GLY A 145 1.02 0.11 -0.21
N ALA A 146 0.01 0.45 -0.99
CA ALA A 146 -0.79 1.65 -0.77
C ALA A 146 -1.49 1.71 0.60
N VAL A 147 -1.97 0.58 1.11
CA VAL A 147 -2.76 0.54 2.35
C VAL A 147 -1.98 1.01 3.57
N ASN A 148 -0.68 0.73 3.64
CA ASN A 148 0.14 1.09 4.78
C ASN A 148 0.22 2.62 4.96
N THR A 149 0.70 3.31 3.93
CA THR A 149 0.81 4.78 3.96
C THR A 149 -0.55 5.46 3.94
N ARG A 150 -1.53 4.90 3.25
CA ARG A 150 -2.91 5.44 3.28
C ARG A 150 -3.51 5.41 4.67
N CYS A 151 -3.28 4.35 5.44
CA CYS A 151 -3.74 4.30 6.83
C CYS A 151 -3.15 5.46 7.64
N ALA A 152 -1.84 5.71 7.54
CA ALA A 152 -1.18 6.82 8.23
C ALA A 152 -1.69 8.19 7.76
N VAL A 153 -1.86 8.37 6.44
CA VAL A 153 -2.39 9.61 5.86
C VAL A 153 -3.82 9.89 6.33
N GLU A 154 -4.69 8.88 6.32
CA GLU A 154 -6.10 9.08 6.72
C GLU A 154 -6.24 9.39 8.22
N VAL A 155 -5.44 8.74 9.08
CA VAL A 155 -5.39 9.08 10.52
C VAL A 155 -4.89 10.51 10.71
N GLY A 156 -3.81 10.90 10.02
CA GLY A 156 -3.28 12.26 10.09
C GLY A 156 -4.28 13.31 9.58
N LEU A 157 -5.10 12.99 8.58
CA LEU A 157 -6.17 13.89 8.14
C LEU A 157 -7.29 14.06 9.19
N ASP A 158 -7.60 13.01 9.94
CA ASP A 158 -8.57 13.13 11.04
C ASP A 158 -8.02 14.00 12.17
N GLU A 159 -6.75 13.82 12.54
CA GLU A 159 -6.08 14.66 13.54
C GLU A 159 -5.95 16.12 13.07
N MET A 160 -5.63 16.35 11.80
CA MET A 160 -5.61 17.70 11.21
C MET A 160 -7.00 18.35 11.28
N ALA A 161 -8.06 17.63 10.94
CA ALA A 161 -9.42 18.13 11.00
C ALA A 161 -9.82 18.51 12.44
N GLU A 162 -9.38 17.72 13.42
CA GLU A 162 -9.64 18.02 14.84
C GLU A 162 -8.91 19.29 15.30
N GLN A 163 -7.64 19.44 14.94
CA GLN A 163 -6.85 20.63 15.28
C GLN A 163 -7.39 21.91 14.64
N MET A 164 -7.88 21.79 13.42
CA MET A 164 -8.51 22.91 12.68
C MET A 164 -9.95 23.17 13.10
N ALA A 165 -10.52 22.32 13.94
CA ALA A 165 -11.94 22.37 14.35
C ALA A 165 -12.92 22.27 13.16
N VAL A 166 -12.54 21.58 12.08
CA VAL A 166 -13.39 21.31 10.91
C VAL A 166 -13.92 19.88 10.92
N ASP A 167 -14.94 19.63 10.12
CA ASP A 167 -15.45 18.27 9.92
C ASP A 167 -14.46 17.46 9.06
N PRO A 168 -14.09 16.22 9.45
CA PRO A 168 -13.14 15.43 8.69
C PRO A 168 -13.63 15.03 7.30
N ILE A 169 -14.95 14.99 7.07
CA ILE A 169 -15.52 14.77 5.74
C ILE A 169 -15.34 16.03 4.89
N ASP A 170 -15.64 17.21 5.46
CA ASP A 170 -15.49 18.48 4.74
C ASP A 170 -14.04 18.75 4.37
N LEU A 171 -13.09 18.46 5.28
CA LEU A 171 -11.65 18.54 4.97
C LEU A 171 -11.29 17.68 3.76
N ARG A 172 -11.80 16.44 3.69
CA ARG A 172 -11.52 15.55 2.55
C ARG A 172 -12.17 16.04 1.27
N LEU A 173 -13.45 16.41 1.32
CA LEU A 173 -14.20 16.92 0.16
C LEU A 173 -13.58 18.16 -0.46
N ALA A 174 -13.00 19.04 0.37
CA ALA A 174 -12.31 20.24 -0.09
C ALA A 174 -11.00 19.95 -0.83
N ASN A 175 -10.39 18.79 -0.58
CA ASN A 175 -9.06 18.45 -1.07
C ASN A 175 -9.05 17.29 -2.09
N LEU A 176 -10.20 16.80 -2.54
CA LEU A 176 -10.25 15.72 -3.51
C LEU A 176 -9.78 16.18 -4.89
N LEU A 177 -8.95 15.34 -5.53
CA LEU A 177 -8.61 15.52 -6.94
C LEU A 177 -9.86 15.36 -7.81
N PRO A 178 -10.09 16.30 -8.75
CA PRO A 178 -11.20 16.16 -9.70
C PRO A 178 -10.96 15.01 -10.69
N PRO A 179 -12.01 14.48 -11.32
CA PRO A 179 -11.87 13.59 -12.47
C PRO A 179 -11.02 14.24 -13.59
N HIS A 180 -10.37 13.39 -14.39
CA HIS A 180 -9.50 13.79 -15.50
C HIS A 180 -8.28 14.64 -15.12
N SER A 181 -7.84 14.52 -13.87
CA SER A 181 -6.64 15.18 -13.32
C SER A 181 -5.43 14.22 -13.25
N ARG A 182 -4.36 14.69 -12.62
CA ARG A 182 -3.18 13.89 -12.29
C ARG A 182 -2.82 14.08 -10.84
N THR A 183 -2.38 13.00 -10.19
CA THR A 183 -1.74 13.11 -8.88
C THR A 183 -0.41 13.86 -9.02
N ILE A 184 0.10 14.40 -7.91
CA ILE A 184 1.43 15.00 -7.87
C ILE A 184 2.54 14.00 -8.26
N THR A 185 2.29 12.71 -8.07
CA THR A 185 3.18 11.61 -8.48
C THR A 185 3.02 11.20 -9.95
N GLY A 186 2.16 11.88 -10.71
CA GLY A 186 2.01 11.74 -12.15
C GLY A 186 0.95 10.73 -12.61
N PHE A 187 0.26 10.02 -11.72
CA PHE A 187 -0.82 9.12 -12.11
C PHE A 187 -2.04 9.87 -12.63
N ARG A 188 -2.57 9.37 -13.73
CA ARG A 188 -3.80 9.92 -14.32
C ARG A 188 -5.02 9.40 -13.57
N ILE A 189 -5.85 10.31 -13.10
CA ILE A 189 -7.16 10.03 -12.52
C ILE A 189 -8.20 10.21 -13.62
N THR A 190 -8.80 9.12 -14.08
CA THR A 190 -9.83 9.17 -15.13
C THR A 190 -11.23 9.38 -14.55
N SER A 191 -11.48 8.84 -13.37
CA SER A 191 -12.72 8.99 -12.62
C SER A 191 -12.39 9.01 -11.12
N ASN A 192 -13.20 9.69 -10.33
CA ASN A 192 -13.07 9.73 -8.89
C ASN A 192 -14.47 9.77 -8.26
N GLY A 193 -14.93 8.63 -7.75
CA GLY A 193 -16.22 8.48 -7.05
C GLY A 193 -16.12 8.69 -5.53
N MET A 194 -15.01 9.26 -5.03
CA MET A 194 -14.80 9.42 -3.59
C MET A 194 -15.73 10.46 -3.00
N ARG A 195 -16.06 11.52 -3.75
CA ARG A 195 -17.00 12.56 -3.33
C ARG A 195 -18.39 11.97 -3.09
N GLU A 196 -18.92 11.29 -4.08
CA GLU A 196 -20.23 10.66 -4.02
C GLU A 196 -20.29 9.63 -2.87
N ALA A 197 -19.22 8.86 -2.69
CA ALA A 197 -19.12 7.87 -1.61
C ALA A 197 -19.12 8.53 -0.21
N LEU A 198 -18.39 9.64 -0.03
CA LEU A 198 -18.36 10.39 1.22
C LEU A 198 -19.74 11.02 1.53
N GLU A 199 -20.37 11.62 0.53
CA GLU A 199 -21.70 12.23 0.66
C GLU A 199 -22.76 11.18 0.96
N GLU A 200 -22.74 10.01 0.32
CA GLU A 200 -23.65 8.90 0.57
C GLU A 200 -23.52 8.37 2.01
N VAL A 201 -22.28 8.16 2.47
CA VAL A 201 -22.03 7.70 3.84
C VAL A 201 -22.43 8.75 4.87
N ARG A 202 -22.16 10.05 4.61
CA ARG A 202 -22.57 11.17 5.45
C ARG A 202 -24.10 11.18 5.65
N ASN A 203 -24.82 11.13 4.53
CA ASN A 203 -26.29 11.16 4.53
C ASN A 203 -26.90 9.89 5.15
N GLY A 204 -26.44 8.71 4.71
CA GLY A 204 -26.96 7.42 5.16
C GLY A 204 -26.73 7.13 6.65
N SER A 205 -25.65 7.67 7.23
CA SER A 205 -25.37 7.55 8.66
C SER A 205 -26.05 8.61 9.53
N ASN A 206 -26.62 9.64 8.93
CA ASN A 206 -27.07 10.83 9.64
C ASN A 206 -25.93 11.45 10.47
N TRP A 207 -24.80 11.71 9.81
CA TRP A 207 -23.52 12.11 10.41
C TRP A 207 -23.60 13.46 11.12
N ASP A 208 -24.04 14.52 10.43
CA ASP A 208 -23.96 15.91 10.89
C ASP A 208 -24.60 16.15 12.28
N PRO A 209 -25.80 15.65 12.58
CA PRO A 209 -26.37 15.81 13.90
C PRO A 209 -25.75 14.92 14.99
N LYS A 210 -24.91 13.94 14.61
CA LYS A 210 -24.24 13.03 15.55
C LYS A 210 -22.78 13.38 15.79
N PHE A 211 -22.17 14.10 14.86
CA PHE A 211 -20.76 14.45 14.95
C PHE A 211 -20.48 15.26 16.21
N ARG A 212 -19.54 14.78 17.05
CA ARG A 212 -19.17 15.36 18.34
C ARG A 212 -20.30 15.53 19.36
N GLN A 213 -21.47 14.93 19.13
CA GLN A 213 -22.66 15.06 20.01
C GLN A 213 -23.11 13.74 20.62
N LEU A 214 -22.37 12.67 20.43
CA LEU A 214 -22.68 11.37 21.01
C LEU A 214 -22.43 11.38 22.52
N PRO A 215 -23.29 10.69 23.32
CA PRO A 215 -23.05 10.51 24.74
C PRO A 215 -21.73 9.86 25.05
N LEU A 216 -21.15 10.15 26.21
CA LEU A 216 -19.92 9.55 26.70
C LEU A 216 -19.98 8.01 26.59
N GLY A 217 -18.92 7.40 26.08
CA GLY A 217 -18.80 5.97 25.85
C GLY A 217 -19.44 5.47 24.55
N LYS A 218 -19.97 6.36 23.69
CA LYS A 218 -20.40 6.03 22.33
C LYS A 218 -19.51 6.73 21.31
N ALA A 219 -19.22 6.05 20.22
CA ALA A 219 -18.48 6.59 19.09
C ALA A 219 -19.19 6.21 17.78
N LEU A 220 -19.11 7.09 16.80
CA LEU A 220 -19.51 6.83 15.42
C LEU A 220 -18.28 7.03 14.53
N GLY A 221 -17.86 5.99 13.87
CA GLY A 221 -16.82 6.04 12.83
C GLY A 221 -17.45 5.86 11.46
N LEU A 222 -17.00 6.67 10.51
CA LEU A 222 -17.29 6.49 9.10
C LEU A 222 -16.04 6.09 8.36
N ALA A 223 -16.18 5.17 7.44
CA ALA A 223 -15.07 4.75 6.58
C ALA A 223 -15.53 4.66 5.13
N VAL A 224 -14.73 5.20 4.24
CA VAL A 224 -14.85 5.02 2.80
C VAL A 224 -13.57 4.39 2.29
N ALA A 225 -13.69 3.28 1.57
CA ALA A 225 -12.57 2.65 0.92
C ALA A 225 -12.49 3.10 -0.53
N SER A 226 -11.34 3.63 -0.94
CA SER A 226 -11.04 3.88 -2.35
C SER A 226 -10.11 2.80 -2.89
N SER A 227 -10.38 2.33 -4.10
CA SER A 227 -9.51 1.43 -4.84
C SER A 227 -9.08 2.12 -6.13
N SER A 228 -7.78 2.21 -6.36
CA SER A 228 -7.23 2.65 -7.64
C SER A 228 -6.66 1.46 -8.39
N GLN A 229 -7.07 1.28 -9.64
CA GLN A 229 -6.39 0.38 -10.56
C GLN A 229 -5.28 1.15 -11.28
N VAL A 230 -4.07 0.64 -11.16
CA VAL A 230 -2.93 1.11 -11.96
C VAL A 230 -2.79 0.14 -13.13
N PRO A 231 -3.26 0.49 -14.34
CA PRO A 231 -3.08 -0.36 -15.50
C PRO A 231 -1.62 -0.30 -15.96
N GLY A 232 -0.91 -1.41 -15.79
CA GLY A 232 0.45 -1.57 -16.27
C GLY A 232 1.52 -0.86 -15.43
N TYR A 233 2.75 -1.39 -15.54
CA TYR A 233 3.91 -0.80 -14.90
C TYR A 233 4.47 0.32 -15.79
N GLN A 234 4.06 1.55 -15.60
CA GLN A 234 4.79 2.69 -16.13
C GLN A 234 5.75 3.21 -15.07
N PHE A 235 6.99 2.77 -15.15
CA PHE A 235 8.10 3.39 -14.42
C PHE A 235 8.47 4.70 -15.12
N ILE A 236 7.85 5.80 -14.73
CA ILE A 236 8.25 7.12 -15.23
C ILE A 236 9.27 7.70 -14.27
N GLY A 237 10.53 7.68 -14.68
CA GLY A 237 11.56 8.56 -14.15
C GLY A 237 12.03 8.31 -12.71
N THR A 238 11.84 7.12 -12.18
CA THR A 238 12.37 6.77 -10.86
C THR A 238 13.77 6.19 -11.00
N ARG A 239 14.78 6.91 -10.53
CA ARG A 239 16.11 6.34 -10.36
C ARG A 239 16.07 5.43 -9.14
N ILE A 240 16.12 4.13 -9.38
CA ILE A 240 16.28 3.12 -8.33
C ILE A 240 17.79 2.86 -8.22
N ASP A 241 18.42 3.42 -7.22
CA ASP A 241 19.80 3.10 -6.91
C ASP A 241 19.81 1.76 -6.13
N PHE A 242 20.31 0.72 -6.76
CA PHE A 242 20.56 -0.57 -6.12
C PHE A 242 22.03 -0.63 -5.65
N PRO A 243 22.33 -0.36 -4.38
CA PRO A 243 23.65 -0.71 -3.87
C PRO A 243 23.71 -2.22 -3.72
N MET A 244 24.48 -2.87 -4.57
CA MET A 244 24.63 -4.33 -4.66
C MET A 244 25.16 -5.03 -3.39
N GLN A 245 25.42 -4.30 -2.31
CA GLN A 245 26.03 -4.86 -1.09
C GLN A 245 25.39 -4.46 0.25
N ARG A 246 24.23 -3.83 0.28
CA ARG A 246 23.54 -3.51 1.53
C ARG A 246 22.13 -4.07 1.56
N SER A 247 21.76 -4.63 2.70
CA SER A 247 20.45 -5.23 2.99
C SER A 247 19.28 -4.24 3.06
N THR A 248 19.49 -2.99 2.65
CA THR A 248 18.51 -1.91 2.75
C THR A 248 18.34 -1.25 1.39
N TYR A 249 17.10 -1.14 0.92
CA TYR A 249 16.72 -0.37 -0.27
C TYR A 249 16.07 0.93 0.18
N ARG A 250 16.61 2.06 -0.27
CA ARG A 250 16.05 3.39 -0.02
C ARG A 250 15.47 3.95 -1.31
N LEU A 251 14.20 4.29 -1.29
CA LEU A 251 13.51 5.03 -2.34
C LEU A 251 13.26 6.44 -1.83
N THR A 252 13.76 7.43 -2.53
CA THR A 252 13.44 8.83 -2.26
C THR A 252 12.80 9.43 -3.50
N TRP A 253 11.64 10.04 -3.31
CA TRP A 253 10.94 10.74 -4.38
C TRP A 253 10.46 12.09 -3.87
N MET A 254 10.64 13.13 -4.66
CA MET A 254 10.28 14.49 -4.30
C MET A 254 9.60 15.18 -5.48
N ALA A 255 8.45 15.78 -5.26
CA ALA A 255 7.81 16.68 -6.20
C ALA A 255 7.34 17.93 -5.47
N ALA A 256 7.63 19.08 -6.04
CA ALA A 256 7.19 20.37 -5.52
C ALA A 256 6.51 21.17 -6.62
N LEU A 257 5.32 21.69 -6.34
CA LEU A 257 4.70 22.76 -7.09
C LEU A 257 4.92 24.08 -6.31
N ARG A 258 5.04 25.22 -7.00
CA ARG A 258 5.41 26.51 -6.41
C ARG A 258 4.57 26.86 -5.19
N SER A 259 5.25 27.28 -4.11
CA SER A 259 4.72 27.54 -2.78
C SER A 259 3.90 28.81 -2.67
N THR A 260 2.73 28.70 -2.06
CA THR A 260 2.06 29.78 -1.30
C THR A 260 2.54 29.73 0.17
N PRO A 261 2.56 30.83 0.93
CA PRO A 261 2.94 30.78 2.34
C PRO A 261 1.94 29.94 3.13
N VAL A 262 2.47 28.95 3.83
CA VAL A 262 1.71 27.87 4.50
C VAL A 262 1.96 27.95 6.00
N ARG A 263 0.88 27.85 6.77
CA ARG A 263 0.96 27.56 8.20
C ARG A 263 1.27 26.09 8.38
N GLN A 264 2.39 25.79 8.99
CA GLN A 264 2.84 24.44 9.22
C GLN A 264 2.07 23.84 10.40
N ILE A 265 1.19 22.88 10.15
CA ILE A 265 0.63 22.00 11.17
C ILE A 265 1.50 20.74 11.15
N LEU A 266 2.37 20.61 12.12
CA LEU A 266 3.30 19.49 12.22
C LEU A 266 2.74 18.47 13.19
N ASP A 267 2.31 17.34 12.67
CA ASP A 267 1.98 16.19 13.48
C ASP A 267 2.69 14.94 13.00
N LYS A 268 3.21 14.23 13.97
CA LYS A 268 3.79 12.92 13.80
C LYS A 268 2.73 11.90 14.20
N VAL A 269 2.29 11.08 13.26
CA VAL A 269 1.44 9.93 13.55
C VAL A 269 2.32 8.67 13.61
N PRO A 270 2.79 8.26 14.79
CA PRO A 270 3.48 6.99 14.91
C PRO A 270 2.44 5.88 14.86
N LEU A 271 2.38 5.11 13.78
CA LEU A 271 1.70 3.83 13.76
C LEU A 271 2.49 2.85 14.64
N ARG A 272 2.24 2.90 15.96
CA ARG A 272 2.76 1.88 16.86
C ARG A 272 2.04 0.56 16.58
N ARG A 273 2.81 -0.53 16.67
CA ARG A 273 2.42 -1.93 16.43
C ARG A 273 1.16 -2.37 17.14
#